data_39ef25b16550fa082162669bd35ccf6a
#
_entry.id   39ef25b16550fa082162669bd35ccf6a
#
_cell.length_a   1.000
_cell.length_b   1.000
_cell.length_c   1.000
_cell.angle_alpha   90.00
_cell.angle_beta   90.00
_cell.angle_gamma   90.00
#
_symmetry.space_group_name_H-M   'P 1'
#
loop_
_entity.id
_entity.type
_entity.pdbx_description
1 polymer ?
#
loop_
_entity_poly.entity_id
_entity_poly.type
_entity_poly.pdbx_seq_one_letter_code
_entity_poly.pdbx_strand_id
1 'polypeptide(L)'
;MRGVNTEDTNSYRMHILTVSSVVLLLIESGQSVTPFCYPGDPCFPSGSIINAFTTSLPNGSVIFPSDTETYTDVTRMRNLIRTSYPFLVVMAKTREDVKDTIAFTRQYDLHLTVLGTGHDFNGRSTGNDTLQLNLSLMKDRVVDLTSWRHENGTISVGPGNTWMDVYREVDKYKRVIVGGSAQTVGMGGYTLGGGHSPICRSYGMAIDNLLEVEMIMADGRIVTATHDFVHTIYNNGSSSNVTDTDFFWAVAGGGGGTFGVSTRLLFKLHTPPEKVIRLVMIYPMYTVWTEDVFAQVYTKVTELFTDDLPHEWGGYLLFDGKTDEYGSRGHVTFVLNHLGSNTTASYRYLENLIEFLPTKRYFEIKEYPTFXEYEKEIIEPSQYYFTFVFNSLIPTSNLTTEFRDYVRWSVLNRPTPNSETGYTATLIGGKMREVGTRSTSVHPGFRSTLLSMSGGVSFGLSGIPEILELYYKSVERNREFAKFGSGMYPNEAGQSTPVWQNNFWGSNYDRLYEIKLREDPDIFFTCDQCVGSELKRPSSTSSSTPSSTLSSTSSASSEPQTTASAPASLEFSPTPGSTPSETQNSISLATEVKPQVFICLLSCHVFY
;
A
#
# COMPACT_ATOMS: atom_id res chain seq x y z
N MET A 1 29.24 0.37 17.64
CA MET A 1 28.02 0.49 18.48
C MET A 1 28.20 1.68 19.41
N ARG A 2 27.62 2.83 19.06
CA ARG A 2 27.56 3.98 20.00
C ARG A 2 26.15 3.94 20.60
N GLY A 3 26.08 3.93 21.92
CA GLY A 3 24.81 3.88 22.66
C GLY A 3 23.92 5.09 22.33
N VAL A 4 22.69 4.80 21.97
CA VAL A 4 21.66 5.83 21.83
C VAL A 4 21.33 6.34 23.24
N ASN A 5 21.37 7.64 23.43
CA ASN A 5 21.10 8.28 24.72
C ASN A 5 19.64 8.05 25.13
N THR A 6 19.42 7.61 26.35
CA THR A 6 18.07 7.37 26.90
C THR A 6 17.21 8.63 27.01
N GLU A 7 17.80 9.81 27.00
CA GLU A 7 17.06 11.08 26.98
C GLU A 7 16.36 11.33 25.63
N ASP A 8 16.96 10.88 24.53
CA ASP A 8 16.37 11.00 23.21
C ASP A 8 15.10 10.13 23.08
N THR A 9 15.10 8.90 23.66
CA THR A 9 13.95 8.02 23.56
C THR A 9 12.71 8.55 24.29
N ASN A 10 12.87 9.24 25.41
CA ASN A 10 11.75 9.85 26.15
C ASN A 10 11.18 11.07 25.42
N SER A 11 12.03 11.86 24.76
CA SER A 11 11.60 12.97 23.92
C SER A 11 10.79 12.47 22.72
N TYR A 12 11.25 11.39 22.07
CA TYR A 12 10.52 10.72 20.97
C TYR A 12 9.13 10.26 21.42
N ARG A 13 9.03 9.63 22.60
CA ARG A 13 7.75 9.15 23.16
C ARG A 13 6.75 10.29 23.33
N MET A 14 7.17 11.38 23.92
CA MET A 14 6.30 12.53 24.22
C MET A 14 5.82 13.20 22.94
N HIS A 15 6.67 13.32 21.92
CA HIS A 15 6.30 13.92 20.62
C HIS A 15 5.37 13.03 19.81
N ILE A 16 5.60 11.70 19.80
CA ILE A 16 4.73 10.75 19.11
C ILE A 16 3.33 10.72 19.76
N LEU A 17 3.25 10.71 21.08
CA LEU A 17 1.98 10.75 21.82
C LEU A 17 1.16 12.01 21.48
N THR A 18 1.82 13.17 21.39
CA THR A 18 1.15 14.44 21.06
C THR A 18 0.66 14.44 19.60
N VAL A 19 1.45 13.92 18.69
CA VAL A 19 1.14 13.90 17.24
C VAL A 19 -0.03 12.96 16.94
N SER A 20 0.01 11.74 17.49
CA SER A 20 -1.08 10.76 17.31
C SER A 20 -2.42 11.30 17.84
N SER A 21 -2.39 11.98 19.00
CA SER A 21 -3.60 12.55 19.61
C SER A 21 -4.18 13.72 18.80
N VAL A 22 -3.35 14.57 18.24
CA VAL A 22 -3.80 15.74 17.45
C VAL A 22 -4.37 15.29 16.10
N VAL A 23 -3.75 14.32 15.44
CA VAL A 23 -4.23 13.82 14.15
C VAL A 23 -5.56 13.05 14.32
N LEU A 24 -5.68 12.25 15.38
CA LEU A 24 -6.92 11.54 15.70
C LEU A 24 -8.09 12.51 15.98
N LEU A 25 -7.86 13.56 16.77
CA LEU A 25 -8.90 14.54 17.10
C LEU A 25 -9.47 15.29 15.89
N LEU A 26 -8.73 15.36 14.79
CA LEU A 26 -9.17 16.07 13.58
C LEU A 26 -9.98 15.19 12.63
N ILE A 27 -9.89 13.88 12.77
CA ILE A 27 -10.51 12.92 11.85
C ILE A 27 -11.86 12.42 12.41
N GLU A 28 -12.11 12.60 13.71
CA GLU A 28 -13.35 12.14 14.38
C GLU A 28 -14.57 13.02 14.12
N SER A 29 -14.72 13.58 12.93
CA SER A 29 -15.93 14.33 12.60
C SER A 29 -17.04 13.41 12.08
N GLY A 30 -17.82 12.88 13.01
CA GLY A 30 -19.22 12.66 12.78
C GLY A 30 -19.75 11.32 12.31
N GLN A 31 -19.27 10.18 12.86
CA GLN A 31 -20.05 8.95 12.73
C GLN A 31 -20.24 8.30 14.11
N SER A 32 -21.47 8.28 14.58
CA SER A 32 -21.84 7.54 15.78
C SER A 32 -21.95 6.06 15.43
N VAL A 33 -20.81 5.37 15.45
CA VAL A 33 -20.79 3.90 15.44
C VAL A 33 -21.19 3.44 16.82
N THR A 34 -21.96 2.35 16.94
CA THR A 34 -22.12 1.69 18.26
C THR A 34 -20.70 1.34 18.72
N PRO A 35 -20.27 1.89 19.84
CA PRO A 35 -18.89 1.71 20.25
C PRO A 35 -18.63 0.25 20.62
N PHE A 36 -17.48 -0.25 20.21
CA PHE A 36 -16.93 -1.45 20.81
C PHE A 36 -16.73 -1.22 22.32
N CYS A 37 -16.49 -2.30 23.03
CA CYS A 37 -16.16 -2.25 24.46
C CYS A 37 -14.65 -1.96 24.62
N TYR A 38 -14.30 -0.85 25.23
CA TYR A 38 -12.92 -0.39 25.39
C TYR A 38 -12.48 -0.43 26.87
N PRO A 39 -11.17 -0.44 27.16
CA PRO A 39 -10.67 -0.36 28.54
C PRO A 39 -11.29 0.80 29.31
N GLY A 40 -11.88 0.48 30.48
CA GLY A 40 -12.59 1.45 31.29
C GLY A 40 -14.11 1.38 31.17
N ASP A 41 -14.64 0.76 30.12
CA ASP A 41 -16.10 0.57 29.98
C ASP A 41 -16.60 -0.52 30.89
N PRO A 42 -17.86 -0.43 31.40
CA PRO A 42 -18.44 -1.48 32.25
C PRO A 42 -18.53 -2.87 31.60
N CYS A 43 -18.57 -2.95 30.30
CA CYS A 43 -18.59 -4.21 29.52
C CYS A 43 -17.20 -4.85 29.37
N PHE A 44 -16.11 -4.09 29.65
CA PHE A 44 -14.75 -4.55 29.40
C PHE A 44 -14.39 -5.76 30.31
N PRO A 45 -13.79 -6.83 29.76
CA PRO A 45 -13.49 -8.02 30.53
C PRO A 45 -12.51 -7.74 31.65
N SER A 46 -12.74 -8.36 32.82
CA SER A 46 -11.86 -8.21 33.99
C SER A 46 -10.46 -8.76 33.69
N GLY A 47 -9.46 -8.30 34.42
CA GLY A 47 -8.09 -8.81 34.33
C GLY A 47 -7.98 -10.32 34.47
N SER A 48 -8.81 -10.96 35.28
CA SER A 48 -8.83 -12.43 35.44
C SER A 48 -9.31 -13.12 34.16
N ILE A 49 -10.28 -12.53 33.47
CA ILE A 49 -10.79 -13.05 32.19
C ILE A 49 -9.70 -12.91 31.12
N ILE A 50 -9.05 -11.74 31.05
CA ILE A 50 -7.95 -11.50 30.10
C ILE A 50 -6.81 -12.50 30.35
N ASN A 51 -6.42 -12.69 31.61
CA ASN A 51 -5.37 -13.65 31.98
C ASN A 51 -5.75 -15.08 31.60
N ALA A 52 -7.00 -15.48 31.82
CA ALA A 52 -7.47 -16.83 31.42
C ALA A 52 -7.34 -17.00 29.87
N PHE A 53 -7.77 -16.01 29.09
CA PHE A 53 -7.64 -16.03 27.66
C PHE A 53 -6.16 -16.12 27.22
N THR A 54 -5.30 -15.24 27.74
CA THR A 54 -3.89 -15.21 27.32
C THR A 54 -3.15 -16.50 27.68
N THR A 55 -3.55 -17.15 28.79
CA THR A 55 -2.98 -18.45 29.19
C THR A 55 -3.50 -19.60 28.31
N SER A 56 -4.67 -19.46 27.72
CA SER A 56 -5.28 -20.52 26.91
C SER A 56 -4.77 -20.58 25.48
N LEU A 57 -4.08 -19.55 24.99
CA LEU A 57 -3.59 -19.52 23.61
C LEU A 57 -2.58 -20.66 23.38
N PRO A 58 -2.83 -21.56 22.42
CA PRO A 58 -2.06 -22.80 22.33
C PRO A 58 -0.59 -22.58 21.90
N ASN A 59 -0.33 -21.66 20.98
CA ASN A 59 1.00 -21.47 20.40
C ASN A 59 1.41 -19.99 20.33
N GLY A 60 0.46 -19.10 20.39
CA GLY A 60 0.69 -17.65 20.33
C GLY A 60 1.38 -17.13 21.59
N SER A 61 1.95 -15.97 21.47
CA SER A 61 2.47 -15.21 22.61
C SER A 61 1.70 -13.91 22.74
N VAL A 62 1.68 -13.37 23.94
CA VAL A 62 0.92 -12.18 24.27
C VAL A 62 1.88 -11.11 24.77
N ILE A 63 1.66 -9.88 24.36
CA ILE A 63 2.49 -8.74 24.74
C ILE A 63 1.57 -7.65 25.28
N PHE A 64 1.86 -7.20 26.51
CA PHE A 64 1.12 -6.14 27.20
C PHE A 64 1.87 -4.80 27.08
N PRO A 65 1.19 -3.66 27.26
CA PRO A 65 1.87 -2.36 27.30
C PRO A 65 2.99 -2.26 28.37
N SER A 66 2.91 -3.08 29.44
CA SER A 66 3.95 -3.18 30.47
C SER A 66 5.27 -3.77 29.95
N ASP A 67 5.25 -4.50 28.82
CA ASP A 67 6.42 -5.13 28.20
C ASP A 67 7.16 -4.12 27.29
N THR A 68 7.43 -2.98 27.81
CA THR A 68 7.77 -1.71 27.16
C THR A 68 8.57 -1.79 25.85
N GLU A 69 9.73 -2.46 25.83
CA GLU A 69 10.58 -2.54 24.64
C GLU A 69 9.93 -3.40 23.56
N THR A 70 9.55 -4.62 23.90
CA THR A 70 8.90 -5.56 22.97
C THR A 70 7.58 -4.98 22.44
N TYR A 71 6.77 -4.39 23.34
CA TYR A 71 5.50 -3.77 22.96
C TYR A 71 5.72 -2.65 21.94
N THR A 72 6.69 -1.77 22.20
CA THR A 72 7.02 -0.67 21.27
C THR A 72 7.42 -1.20 19.90
N ASP A 73 8.21 -2.27 19.87
CA ASP A 73 8.67 -2.84 18.59
C ASP A 73 7.52 -3.47 17.78
N VAL A 74 6.60 -4.20 18.43
CA VAL A 74 5.53 -4.91 17.72
C VAL A 74 4.36 -4.01 17.34
N THR A 75 4.17 -2.86 18.02
CA THR A 75 3.08 -1.91 17.71
C THR A 75 3.52 -0.79 16.76
N ARG A 76 4.83 -0.60 16.59
CA ARG A 76 5.35 0.50 15.77
C ARG A 76 5.02 0.29 14.30
N MET A 77 4.27 1.23 13.74
CA MET A 77 3.97 1.25 12.30
C MET A 77 5.14 1.85 11.51
N ARG A 78 5.31 1.42 10.27
CA ARG A 78 6.34 2.01 9.39
C ARG A 78 6.08 3.50 9.17
N ASN A 79 4.83 3.87 8.96
CA ASN A 79 4.42 5.29 8.97
C ASN A 79 4.16 5.69 10.42
N LEU A 80 5.12 6.39 11.03
CA LEU A 80 5.12 6.69 12.46
C LEU A 80 3.92 7.53 12.92
N ILE A 81 3.33 8.34 12.04
CA ILE A 81 2.11 9.11 12.38
C ILE A 81 0.88 8.20 12.57
N ARG A 82 1.01 6.90 12.25
CA ARG A 82 -0.08 5.91 12.38
C ARG A 82 0.17 4.90 13.50
N THR A 83 1.24 5.05 14.27
CA THR A 83 1.47 4.19 15.44
C THR A 83 0.37 4.41 16.46
N SER A 84 -0.25 3.32 16.93
CA SER A 84 -1.33 3.31 17.91
C SER A 84 -0.97 2.38 19.08
N TYR A 85 -1.75 2.44 20.15
CA TYR A 85 -1.44 1.77 21.41
C TYR A 85 -2.57 0.79 21.79
N PRO A 86 -2.58 -0.42 21.21
CA PRO A 86 -3.55 -1.45 21.59
C PRO A 86 -3.39 -1.86 23.06
N PHE A 87 -4.49 -2.22 23.73
CA PHE A 87 -4.41 -2.66 25.14
C PHE A 87 -3.74 -4.05 25.26
N LEU A 88 -3.71 -4.81 24.16
CA LEU A 88 -3.17 -6.17 24.14
C LEU A 88 -2.74 -6.52 22.71
N VAL A 89 -1.57 -7.14 22.56
CA VAL A 89 -1.11 -7.68 21.28
C VAL A 89 -1.04 -9.20 21.37
N VAL A 90 -1.74 -9.91 20.49
CA VAL A 90 -1.64 -11.36 20.33
C VAL A 90 -0.76 -11.66 19.11
N MET A 91 0.40 -12.29 19.32
CA MET A 91 1.35 -12.72 18.30
C MET A 91 0.98 -14.14 17.84
N ALA A 92 0.09 -14.25 16.86
CA ALA A 92 -0.40 -15.54 16.39
C ALA A 92 0.66 -16.29 15.57
N LYS A 93 0.80 -17.60 15.84
CA LYS A 93 1.66 -18.52 15.07
C LYS A 93 0.85 -19.50 14.24
N THR A 94 -0.37 -19.82 14.68
CA THR A 94 -1.23 -20.82 14.07
C THR A 94 -2.60 -20.23 13.78
N ARG A 95 -3.38 -20.93 12.95
CA ARG A 95 -4.78 -20.53 12.70
C ARG A 95 -5.66 -20.71 13.95
N GLU A 96 -5.28 -21.60 14.85
CA GLU A 96 -5.97 -21.82 16.13
C GLU A 96 -5.83 -20.58 17.03
N ASP A 97 -4.60 -19.99 17.11
CA ASP A 97 -4.39 -18.72 17.82
C ASP A 97 -5.28 -17.61 17.25
N VAL A 98 -5.41 -17.54 15.91
CA VAL A 98 -6.28 -16.57 15.22
C VAL A 98 -7.75 -16.81 15.61
N LYS A 99 -8.20 -18.07 15.53
CA LYS A 99 -9.59 -18.46 15.83
C LYS A 99 -9.97 -18.13 17.27
N ASP A 100 -9.09 -18.47 18.23
CA ASP A 100 -9.33 -18.21 19.66
C ASP A 100 -9.36 -16.70 19.94
N THR A 101 -8.51 -15.93 19.25
CA THR A 101 -8.50 -14.46 19.38
C THR A 101 -9.80 -13.83 18.85
N ILE A 102 -10.28 -14.29 17.69
CA ILE A 102 -11.55 -13.82 17.12
C ILE A 102 -12.71 -14.17 18.08
N ALA A 103 -12.74 -15.41 18.60
CA ALA A 103 -13.79 -15.87 19.53
C ALA A 103 -13.80 -15.00 20.80
N PHE A 104 -12.64 -14.72 21.37
CA PHE A 104 -12.51 -13.86 22.56
C PHE A 104 -12.98 -12.44 22.28
N THR A 105 -12.49 -11.83 21.19
CA THR A 105 -12.86 -10.45 20.81
C THR A 105 -14.36 -10.33 20.58
N ARG A 106 -14.95 -11.32 19.91
CA ARG A 106 -16.39 -11.35 19.62
C ARG A 106 -17.22 -11.51 20.92
N GLN A 107 -16.77 -12.40 21.83
CA GLN A 107 -17.47 -12.67 23.08
C GLN A 107 -17.60 -11.42 23.95
N TYR A 108 -16.60 -10.55 23.95
CA TYR A 108 -16.54 -9.34 24.78
C TYR A 108 -16.76 -8.04 23.99
N ASP A 109 -17.17 -8.18 22.72
CA ASP A 109 -17.43 -7.06 21.80
C ASP A 109 -16.25 -6.07 21.72
N LEU A 110 -15.02 -6.59 21.72
CA LEU A 110 -13.80 -5.78 21.65
C LEU A 110 -13.49 -5.38 20.21
N HIS A 111 -12.81 -4.25 20.01
CA HIS A 111 -12.34 -3.86 18.70
C HIS A 111 -11.09 -4.65 18.33
N LEU A 112 -11.17 -5.44 17.26
CA LEU A 112 -10.04 -6.24 16.73
C LEU A 112 -9.36 -5.51 15.59
N THR A 113 -8.04 -5.31 15.68
CA THR A 113 -7.22 -4.88 14.54
C THR A 113 -6.30 -6.01 14.11
N VAL A 114 -6.01 -6.11 12.81
CA VAL A 114 -5.22 -7.21 12.24
C VAL A 114 -3.97 -6.65 11.57
N LEU A 115 -2.80 -7.00 12.08
CA LEU A 115 -1.53 -6.47 11.62
C LEU A 115 -0.66 -7.58 11.01
N GLY A 116 -0.16 -7.35 9.78
CA GLY A 116 0.88 -8.18 9.15
C GLY A 116 2.27 -7.72 9.57
N THR A 117 2.85 -6.76 8.84
CA THR A 117 4.20 -6.24 9.11
C THR A 117 4.24 -4.71 9.32
N GLY A 118 3.09 -4.06 9.47
CA GLY A 118 3.01 -2.66 9.85
C GLY A 118 3.23 -1.65 8.73
N HIS A 119 3.05 -2.06 7.47
CA HIS A 119 3.27 -1.18 6.30
C HIS A 119 2.05 -0.37 5.88
N ASP A 120 0.89 -0.57 6.49
CA ASP A 120 -0.30 0.19 6.10
C ASP A 120 -0.08 1.69 6.37
N PHE A 121 -0.19 2.51 5.33
CA PHE A 121 0.06 3.96 5.39
C PHE A 121 -1.00 4.72 6.20
N ASN A 122 -2.20 4.17 6.32
CA ASN A 122 -3.34 4.84 6.93
C ASN A 122 -3.67 4.37 8.35
N GLY A 123 -2.99 3.33 8.85
CA GLY A 123 -3.20 2.83 10.20
C GLY A 123 -4.39 1.88 10.34
N ARG A 124 -4.89 1.33 9.24
CA ARG A 124 -6.05 0.40 9.25
C ARG A 124 -5.78 -0.90 10.03
N SER A 125 -4.52 -1.25 10.22
CA SER A 125 -4.10 -2.49 10.89
C SER A 125 -3.75 -2.30 12.37
N THR A 126 -4.05 -1.13 12.95
CA THR A 126 -3.75 -0.80 14.35
C THR A 126 -4.82 0.14 14.91
N GLY A 127 -4.88 0.29 16.23
CA GLY A 127 -5.82 1.21 16.86
C GLY A 127 -5.54 1.35 18.35
N ASN A 128 -5.86 2.51 18.91
CA ASN A 128 -5.74 2.74 20.35
C ASN A 128 -6.78 1.89 21.08
N ASP A 129 -6.39 1.30 22.18
CA ASP A 129 -7.26 0.53 23.07
C ASP A 129 -7.94 -0.67 22.40
N THR A 130 -7.39 -1.15 21.26
CA THR A 130 -7.87 -2.33 20.55
C THR A 130 -7.15 -3.59 21.04
N LEU A 131 -7.69 -4.77 20.71
CA LEU A 131 -6.91 -6.00 20.71
C LEU A 131 -6.27 -6.13 19.32
N GLN A 132 -4.94 -6.12 19.26
CA GLN A 132 -4.21 -6.24 17.99
C GLN A 132 -3.80 -7.71 17.77
N LEU A 133 -4.30 -8.30 16.71
CA LEU A 133 -3.89 -9.63 16.24
C LEU A 133 -2.74 -9.46 15.25
N ASN A 134 -1.55 -9.83 15.67
CA ASN A 134 -0.33 -9.68 14.89
C ASN A 134 0.04 -11.01 14.24
N LEU A 135 0.04 -11.06 12.92
CA LEU A 135 0.26 -12.27 12.12
C LEU A 135 1.73 -12.46 11.72
N SER A 136 2.64 -11.58 12.15
CA SER A 136 4.05 -11.58 11.67
C SER A 136 4.82 -12.86 11.99
N LEU A 137 4.32 -13.68 12.93
CA LEU A 137 4.92 -14.99 13.25
C LEU A 137 4.37 -16.15 12.40
N MET A 138 3.34 -15.92 11.57
CA MET A 138 2.79 -16.95 10.67
C MET A 138 3.67 -17.05 9.41
N LYS A 139 4.80 -17.77 9.51
CA LYS A 139 5.92 -17.76 8.56
C LYS A 139 6.05 -19.04 7.72
N ASP A 140 5.05 -19.91 7.69
CA ASP A 140 5.11 -21.14 6.89
C ASP A 140 5.30 -20.84 5.40
N ARG A 141 6.13 -21.65 4.74
CA ARG A 141 6.41 -21.59 3.30
C ARG A 141 6.59 -23.01 2.78
N VAL A 142 5.75 -23.43 1.83
CA VAL A 142 5.82 -24.77 1.24
C VAL A 142 5.74 -24.64 -0.28
N VAL A 143 6.82 -24.99 -0.97
CA VAL A 143 6.86 -25.06 -2.44
C VAL A 143 6.47 -26.46 -2.89
N ASP A 144 5.56 -26.56 -3.85
CA ASP A 144 5.16 -27.81 -4.49
C ASP A 144 5.30 -27.69 -6.02
N LEU A 145 6.39 -28.24 -6.55
CA LEU A 145 6.64 -28.22 -8.01
C LEU A 145 5.83 -29.26 -8.76
N THR A 146 5.16 -30.17 -8.04
CA THR A 146 4.30 -31.22 -8.63
C THR A 146 2.81 -30.86 -8.59
N SER A 147 2.49 -29.69 -8.06
CA SER A 147 1.12 -29.23 -7.90
C SER A 147 0.36 -29.22 -9.23
N TRP A 148 -0.74 -29.91 -9.30
CA TRP A 148 -1.63 -29.91 -10.47
C TRP A 148 -2.32 -28.56 -10.68
N ARG A 149 -2.25 -27.67 -9.68
CA ARG A 149 -2.92 -26.36 -9.69
C ARG A 149 -2.25 -25.36 -10.66
N HIS A 150 -0.96 -25.56 -10.98
CA HIS A 150 -0.25 -24.72 -11.94
C HIS A 150 0.99 -25.44 -12.51
N GLU A 151 1.21 -25.32 -13.80
CA GLU A 151 2.26 -26.03 -14.57
C GLU A 151 3.70 -25.78 -14.04
N ASN A 152 3.96 -24.63 -13.44
CA ASN A 152 5.28 -24.29 -12.89
C ASN A 152 5.36 -24.55 -11.38
N GLY A 153 4.33 -25.20 -10.80
CA GLY A 153 4.22 -25.44 -9.38
C GLY A 153 3.56 -24.29 -8.64
N THR A 154 3.48 -24.43 -7.33
CA THR A 154 2.84 -23.46 -6.43
C THR A 154 3.68 -23.24 -5.18
N ILE A 155 3.38 -22.14 -4.46
CA ILE A 155 3.87 -21.94 -3.10
C ILE A 155 2.69 -21.60 -2.18
N SER A 156 2.64 -22.29 -1.04
CA SER A 156 1.72 -21.98 0.07
C SER A 156 2.48 -21.20 1.12
N VAL A 157 1.93 -20.05 1.56
CA VAL A 157 2.61 -19.15 2.51
C VAL A 157 1.66 -18.66 3.59
N GLY A 158 2.19 -18.49 4.81
CA GLY A 158 1.53 -17.77 5.88
C GLY A 158 1.59 -16.26 5.65
N PRO A 159 0.57 -15.49 6.12
CA PRO A 159 0.45 -14.05 5.83
C PRO A 159 1.54 -13.19 6.47
N GLY A 160 2.26 -13.69 7.46
CA GLY A 160 3.35 -12.98 8.15
C GLY A 160 4.68 -12.97 7.40
N ASN A 161 4.79 -13.70 6.29
CA ASN A 161 5.99 -13.64 5.46
C ASN A 161 6.13 -12.27 4.81
N THR A 162 7.38 -11.82 4.68
CA THR A 162 7.72 -10.67 3.84
C THR A 162 8.03 -11.14 2.41
N TRP A 163 7.99 -10.21 1.45
CA TRP A 163 8.33 -10.55 0.05
C TRP A 163 9.76 -11.09 -0.05
N MET A 164 10.71 -10.52 0.70
CA MET A 164 12.09 -11.02 0.68
C MET A 164 12.20 -12.45 1.24
N ASP A 165 11.40 -12.81 2.26
CA ASP A 165 11.34 -14.20 2.76
C ASP A 165 10.93 -15.17 1.63
N VAL A 166 9.93 -14.78 0.85
CA VAL A 166 9.36 -15.62 -0.20
C VAL A 166 10.27 -15.67 -1.43
N TYR A 167 10.86 -14.54 -1.83
CA TYR A 167 11.84 -14.51 -2.94
C TYR A 167 13.01 -15.46 -2.67
N ARG A 168 13.56 -15.42 -1.45
CA ARG A 168 14.64 -16.34 -1.03
C ARG A 168 14.20 -17.79 -1.10
N GLU A 169 12.95 -18.08 -0.78
CA GLU A 169 12.45 -19.45 -0.82
C GLU A 169 12.30 -19.95 -2.25
N VAL A 170 11.59 -19.22 -3.11
CA VAL A 170 11.29 -19.69 -4.48
C VAL A 170 12.55 -19.75 -5.37
N ASP A 171 13.54 -18.90 -5.11
CA ASP A 171 14.81 -18.88 -5.86
C ASP A 171 15.58 -20.21 -5.71
N LYS A 172 15.49 -20.89 -4.56
CA LYS A 172 16.07 -22.22 -4.34
C LYS A 172 15.56 -23.26 -5.34
N TYR A 173 14.33 -23.07 -5.81
CA TYR A 173 13.65 -23.98 -6.73
C TYR A 173 13.69 -23.50 -8.19
N LYS A 174 14.45 -22.44 -8.46
CA LYS A 174 14.55 -21.79 -9.78
C LYS A 174 13.13 -21.40 -10.27
N ARG A 175 12.45 -20.62 -9.43
CA ARG A 175 11.12 -20.09 -9.74
C ARG A 175 11.07 -18.61 -9.41
N VAL A 176 10.12 -17.91 -10.00
CA VAL A 176 9.83 -16.51 -9.69
C VAL A 176 8.36 -16.38 -9.26
N ILE A 177 8.09 -15.45 -8.39
CA ILE A 177 6.76 -15.09 -7.90
C ILE A 177 6.57 -13.58 -8.03
N VAL A 178 5.33 -13.15 -8.26
CA VAL A 178 5.00 -11.72 -8.38
C VAL A 178 4.80 -11.12 -6.99
N GLY A 179 5.60 -10.13 -6.66
CA GLY A 179 5.52 -9.44 -5.37
C GLY A 179 6.16 -8.05 -5.41
N GLY A 180 6.11 -7.36 -4.28
CA GLY A 180 6.62 -5.99 -4.14
C GLY A 180 8.13 -5.93 -3.90
N SER A 181 8.74 -4.79 -4.23
CA SER A 181 10.19 -4.57 -4.03
C SER A 181 10.56 -4.08 -2.63
N ALA A 182 9.60 -3.54 -1.86
CA ALA A 182 9.89 -3.19 -0.47
C ALA A 182 10.04 -4.48 0.33
N GLN A 183 11.25 -4.76 0.76
CA GLN A 183 11.69 -6.08 1.25
C GLN A 183 10.93 -6.55 2.49
N THR A 184 10.46 -5.60 3.32
CA THR A 184 9.82 -5.89 4.60
C THR A 184 8.28 -5.84 4.54
N VAL A 185 7.70 -5.55 3.38
CA VAL A 185 6.23 -5.57 3.19
C VAL A 185 5.71 -7.01 3.32
N GLY A 186 4.69 -7.17 4.16
CA GLY A 186 4.04 -8.46 4.42
C GLY A 186 3.08 -8.87 3.32
N MET A 187 2.99 -10.17 3.10
CA MET A 187 2.21 -10.73 2.00
C MET A 187 0.70 -10.57 2.16
N GLY A 188 0.17 -10.65 3.39
CA GLY A 188 -1.28 -10.67 3.62
C GLY A 188 -1.97 -9.40 3.09
N GLY A 189 -1.73 -8.26 3.74
CA GLY A 189 -2.36 -7.00 3.37
C GLY A 189 -2.05 -6.55 1.95
N TYR A 190 -0.81 -6.72 1.51
CA TYR A 190 -0.37 -6.40 0.16
C TYR A 190 -1.20 -7.14 -0.90
N THR A 191 -1.31 -8.48 -0.76
CA THR A 191 -2.01 -9.32 -1.73
C THR A 191 -3.52 -9.03 -1.75
N LEU A 192 -4.15 -8.99 -0.57
CA LEU A 192 -5.60 -8.81 -0.48
C LEU A 192 -6.08 -7.45 -1.01
N GLY A 193 -5.18 -6.46 -1.09
CA GLY A 193 -5.48 -5.17 -1.72
C GLY A 193 -5.13 -5.10 -3.22
N GLY A 194 -4.53 -6.19 -3.78
CA GLY A 194 -4.18 -6.27 -5.20
C GLY A 194 -2.72 -6.62 -5.47
N GLY A 195 -1.80 -5.79 -5.00
CA GLY A 195 -0.36 -6.05 -5.10
C GLY A 195 0.26 -5.82 -6.48
N HIS A 196 0.61 -4.57 -6.80
CA HIS A 196 1.40 -4.27 -8.00
C HIS A 196 2.89 -4.59 -7.78
N SER A 197 3.63 -4.81 -8.85
CA SER A 197 5.00 -5.34 -8.83
C SER A 197 5.81 -4.73 -9.96
N PRO A 198 7.14 -4.61 -9.85
CA PRO A 198 7.96 -4.20 -10.98
C PRO A 198 7.94 -5.20 -12.14
N ILE A 199 7.44 -6.43 -11.89
CA ILE A 199 7.31 -7.45 -12.95
C ILE A 199 5.84 -7.77 -13.29
N CYS A 200 4.89 -6.97 -12.79
CA CYS A 200 3.47 -7.25 -13.03
C CYS A 200 3.07 -7.14 -14.50
N ARG A 201 3.82 -6.38 -15.30
CA ARG A 201 3.57 -6.28 -16.75
C ARG A 201 3.79 -7.63 -17.45
N SER A 202 4.71 -8.45 -16.93
CA SER A 202 5.01 -9.79 -17.49
C SER A 202 4.12 -10.89 -16.93
N TYR A 203 3.63 -10.75 -15.67
CA TYR A 203 3.00 -11.88 -14.96
C TYR A 203 1.64 -11.56 -14.34
N GLY A 204 1.13 -10.33 -14.46
CA GLY A 204 -0.07 -9.88 -13.74
C GLY A 204 0.25 -9.38 -12.32
N MET A 205 -0.76 -8.92 -11.60
CA MET A 205 -0.65 -8.50 -10.19
C MET A 205 -0.44 -9.72 -9.27
N ALA A 206 -0.01 -9.50 -8.04
CA ALA A 206 0.07 -10.59 -7.05
C ALA A 206 -1.27 -11.32 -6.91
N ILE A 207 -2.37 -10.56 -6.90
CA ILE A 207 -3.71 -11.14 -6.78
C ILE A 207 -4.12 -11.96 -8.01
N ASP A 208 -3.62 -11.64 -9.19
CA ASP A 208 -3.86 -12.42 -10.42
C ASP A 208 -3.14 -13.79 -10.36
N ASN A 209 -2.18 -13.90 -9.45
CA ASN A 209 -1.38 -15.09 -9.22
C ASN A 209 -1.81 -15.87 -7.98
N LEU A 210 -2.80 -15.38 -7.23
CA LEU A 210 -3.38 -16.09 -6.09
C LEU A 210 -4.33 -17.17 -6.59
N LEU A 211 -4.16 -18.41 -6.10
CA LEU A 211 -4.99 -19.56 -6.46
C LEU A 211 -5.99 -19.91 -5.38
N GLU A 212 -5.64 -19.62 -4.12
CA GLU A 212 -6.44 -20.03 -2.97
C GLU A 212 -6.11 -19.17 -1.76
N VAL A 213 -7.12 -18.87 -0.95
CA VAL A 213 -6.94 -18.21 0.35
C VAL A 213 -7.70 -19.00 1.42
N GLU A 214 -7.04 -19.22 2.56
CA GLU A 214 -7.69 -19.72 3.78
C GLU A 214 -7.90 -18.56 4.74
N MET A 215 -9.10 -18.41 5.29
CA MET A 215 -9.46 -17.32 6.19
C MET A 215 -10.27 -17.84 7.38
N ILE A 216 -10.10 -17.19 8.53
CA ILE A 216 -10.98 -17.36 9.69
C ILE A 216 -11.99 -16.20 9.66
N MET A 217 -13.27 -16.55 9.67
CA MET A 217 -14.39 -15.61 9.59
C MET A 217 -14.78 -15.11 10.99
N ALA A 218 -15.62 -14.07 11.04
CA ALA A 218 -16.07 -13.46 12.29
C ALA A 218 -16.75 -14.47 13.25
N ASP A 219 -17.47 -15.44 12.69
CA ASP A 219 -18.15 -16.50 13.48
C ASP A 219 -17.25 -17.69 13.83
N GLY A 220 -15.97 -17.65 13.44
CA GLY A 220 -14.98 -18.68 13.75
C GLY A 220 -14.92 -19.81 12.75
N ARG A 221 -15.80 -19.85 11.71
CA ARG A 221 -15.68 -20.86 10.65
C ARG A 221 -14.41 -20.63 9.85
N ILE A 222 -13.84 -21.72 9.31
CA ILE A 222 -12.64 -21.69 8.46
C ILE A 222 -13.11 -21.79 7.01
N VAL A 223 -12.76 -20.83 6.18
CA VAL A 223 -13.14 -20.78 4.77
C VAL A 223 -11.87 -20.91 3.91
N THR A 224 -11.87 -21.86 3.00
CA THR A 224 -10.86 -21.98 1.93
C THR A 224 -11.55 -21.67 0.60
N ALA A 225 -11.17 -20.57 -0.01
CA ALA A 225 -11.78 -20.06 -1.24
C ALA A 225 -10.83 -20.13 -2.42
N THR A 226 -11.38 -20.50 -3.59
CA THR A 226 -10.68 -20.52 -4.88
C THR A 226 -11.57 -19.85 -5.93
N HIS A 227 -11.09 -19.78 -7.16
CA HIS A 227 -11.91 -19.32 -8.30
C HIS A 227 -13.13 -20.21 -8.59
N ASP A 228 -13.14 -21.44 -8.12
CA ASP A 228 -14.14 -22.45 -8.52
C ASP A 228 -15.10 -22.82 -7.39
N PHE A 229 -14.65 -22.75 -6.14
CA PHE A 229 -15.43 -23.22 -5.00
C PHE A 229 -15.00 -22.54 -3.70
N VAL A 230 -15.90 -22.63 -2.73
CA VAL A 230 -15.65 -22.27 -1.33
C VAL A 230 -15.87 -23.50 -0.47
N HIS A 231 -14.83 -23.94 0.24
CA HIS A 231 -14.88 -25.00 1.24
C HIS A 231 -14.95 -24.35 2.63
N THR A 232 -15.95 -24.72 3.43
CA THR A 232 -16.15 -24.17 4.78
C THR A 232 -16.09 -25.30 5.81
N ILE A 233 -15.32 -25.11 6.88
CA ILE A 233 -15.32 -25.96 8.07
C ILE A 233 -15.99 -25.15 9.19
N TYR A 234 -17.10 -25.66 9.72
CA TYR A 234 -17.88 -25.03 10.77
C TYR A 234 -17.33 -25.39 12.15
N ASN A 235 -17.71 -24.61 13.19
CA ASN A 235 -17.23 -24.81 14.56
C ASN A 235 -17.64 -26.15 15.17
N ASN A 236 -18.71 -26.75 14.67
CA ASN A 236 -19.15 -28.09 15.11
C ASN A 236 -18.41 -29.23 14.41
N GLY A 237 -17.42 -28.92 13.57
CA GLY A 237 -16.63 -29.91 12.84
C GLY A 237 -17.25 -30.37 11.51
N SER A 238 -18.48 -29.97 11.19
CA SER A 238 -19.07 -30.27 9.87
C SER A 238 -18.40 -29.43 8.79
N SER A 239 -18.55 -29.83 7.52
CA SER A 239 -18.01 -29.07 6.40
C SER A 239 -19.00 -29.01 5.23
N SER A 240 -18.81 -28.01 4.38
CA SER A 240 -19.55 -27.87 3.13
C SER A 240 -18.63 -27.43 1.99
N ASN A 241 -18.98 -27.81 0.78
CA ASN A 241 -18.38 -27.29 -0.45
C ASN A 241 -19.50 -26.67 -1.29
N VAL A 242 -19.30 -25.43 -1.69
CA VAL A 242 -20.25 -24.73 -2.57
C VAL A 242 -19.51 -24.17 -3.80
N THR A 243 -20.18 -24.19 -4.94
CA THR A 243 -19.70 -23.52 -6.14
C THR A 243 -20.10 -22.05 -6.03
N ASP A 244 -19.27 -21.29 -5.35
CA ASP A 244 -19.45 -19.86 -5.14
C ASP A 244 -18.10 -19.18 -5.39
N THR A 245 -18.05 -18.31 -6.37
CA THR A 245 -16.85 -17.58 -6.74
C THR A 245 -16.85 -16.15 -6.17
N ASP A 246 -17.97 -15.71 -5.59
CA ASP A 246 -18.12 -14.35 -5.06
C ASP A 246 -17.13 -14.05 -3.93
N PHE A 247 -17.01 -15.00 -2.99
CA PHE A 247 -16.15 -14.77 -1.82
C PHE A 247 -14.67 -14.65 -2.25
N PHE A 248 -14.18 -15.56 -3.11
CA PHE A 248 -12.80 -15.46 -3.62
C PHE A 248 -12.62 -14.15 -4.39
N TRP A 249 -13.58 -13.78 -5.26
CA TRP A 249 -13.54 -12.53 -5.99
C TRP A 249 -13.42 -11.33 -5.04
N ALA A 250 -14.23 -11.32 -3.95
CA ALA A 250 -14.24 -10.21 -2.99
C ALA A 250 -12.89 -10.05 -2.27
N VAL A 251 -12.32 -11.17 -1.78
CA VAL A 251 -11.02 -11.10 -1.08
C VAL A 251 -9.86 -10.85 -2.04
N ALA A 252 -10.08 -11.08 -3.33
CA ALA A 252 -9.10 -10.80 -4.38
C ALA A 252 -9.11 -9.32 -4.79
N GLY A 253 -8.81 -8.42 -3.83
CA GLY A 253 -8.71 -6.98 -4.07
C GLY A 253 -9.54 -6.11 -3.13
N GLY A 254 -10.43 -6.70 -2.32
CA GLY A 254 -11.30 -5.96 -1.40
C GLY A 254 -10.61 -5.46 -0.12
N GLY A 255 -9.33 -5.75 0.03
CA GLY A 255 -8.50 -5.24 1.14
C GLY A 255 -8.34 -6.20 2.31
N GLY A 256 -7.20 -6.13 2.95
CA GLY A 256 -6.92 -6.91 4.17
C GLY A 256 -7.73 -6.42 5.35
N GLY A 257 -8.13 -7.34 6.27
CA GLY A 257 -8.86 -6.99 7.49
C GLY A 257 -10.33 -6.65 7.25
N THR A 258 -10.88 -6.98 6.08
CA THR A 258 -12.25 -6.60 5.68
C THR A 258 -13.25 -7.74 5.86
N PHE A 259 -12.94 -8.93 5.33
CA PHE A 259 -13.90 -10.05 5.28
C PHE A 259 -13.58 -11.14 6.31
N GLY A 260 -12.34 -11.16 6.80
CA GLY A 260 -11.86 -12.18 7.73
C GLY A 260 -10.36 -12.05 7.88
N VAL A 261 -9.74 -12.96 8.63
CA VAL A 261 -8.29 -13.00 8.86
C VAL A 261 -7.70 -14.11 7.98
N SER A 262 -6.86 -13.74 7.02
CA SER A 262 -6.15 -14.73 6.19
C SER A 262 -5.10 -15.47 7.03
N THR A 263 -5.06 -16.79 6.88
CA THR A 263 -4.10 -17.66 7.57
C THR A 263 -3.17 -18.40 6.61
N ARG A 264 -3.56 -18.48 5.33
CA ARG A 264 -2.74 -19.14 4.30
C ARG A 264 -3.12 -18.60 2.92
N LEU A 265 -2.13 -18.43 2.08
CA LEU A 265 -2.25 -17.95 0.69
C LEU A 265 -1.49 -18.92 -0.22
N LEU A 266 -2.11 -19.35 -1.33
CA LEU A 266 -1.49 -20.25 -2.31
C LEU A 266 -1.31 -19.52 -3.63
N PHE A 267 -0.08 -19.43 -4.12
CA PHE A 267 0.27 -18.69 -5.34
C PHE A 267 0.81 -19.60 -6.43
N LYS A 268 0.57 -19.19 -7.68
CA LYS A 268 1.28 -19.70 -8.85
C LYS A 268 2.77 -19.37 -8.76
N LEU A 269 3.61 -20.26 -9.24
CA LEU A 269 5.02 -19.98 -9.52
C LEU A 269 5.21 -19.89 -11.04
N HIS A 270 6.22 -19.14 -11.45
CA HIS A 270 6.56 -18.95 -12.86
C HIS A 270 7.98 -19.41 -13.15
N THR A 271 8.23 -19.79 -14.40
CA THR A 271 9.58 -20.00 -14.92
C THR A 271 10.31 -18.64 -14.88
N PRO A 272 11.53 -18.58 -14.32
CA PRO A 272 12.25 -17.32 -14.26
C PRO A 272 12.70 -16.88 -15.66
N PRO A 273 12.87 -15.58 -15.90
CA PRO A 273 13.52 -15.11 -17.11
C PRO A 273 14.99 -15.56 -17.14
N GLU A 274 15.62 -15.55 -18.32
CA GLU A 274 17.05 -15.86 -18.48
C GLU A 274 17.93 -15.01 -17.56
N LYS A 275 17.58 -13.74 -17.43
CA LYS A 275 18.20 -12.76 -16.51
C LYS A 275 17.25 -11.58 -16.31
N VAL A 276 17.58 -10.74 -15.34
CA VAL A 276 16.92 -9.44 -15.14
C VAL A 276 17.93 -8.35 -15.45
N ILE A 277 17.60 -7.41 -16.32
CA ILE A 277 18.44 -6.27 -16.63
C ILE A 277 17.85 -5.03 -15.97
N ARG A 278 18.59 -4.38 -15.08
CA ARG A 278 18.21 -3.10 -14.49
C ARG A 278 18.83 -1.95 -15.29
N LEU A 279 18.02 -0.97 -15.58
CA LEU A 279 18.42 0.28 -16.19
C LEU A 279 18.09 1.43 -15.24
N VAL A 280 19.10 2.18 -14.82
CA VAL A 280 18.89 3.39 -14.01
C VAL A 280 19.31 4.61 -14.80
N MET A 281 18.43 5.61 -14.88
CA MET A 281 18.70 6.91 -15.49
C MET A 281 18.17 8.01 -14.59
N ILE A 282 18.98 9.06 -14.35
CA ILE A 282 18.56 10.22 -13.54
C ILE A 282 18.68 11.48 -14.41
N TYR A 283 17.59 12.21 -14.52
CA TYR A 283 17.53 13.48 -15.25
C TYR A 283 17.02 14.59 -14.32
N PRO A 284 17.61 15.79 -14.40
CA PRO A 284 17.11 16.93 -13.62
C PRO A 284 15.81 17.48 -14.23
N MET A 285 14.92 17.96 -13.35
CA MET A 285 13.67 18.61 -13.76
C MET A 285 13.86 20.10 -14.07
N TYR A 286 14.84 20.70 -13.43
CA TYR A 286 15.17 22.11 -13.62
C TYR A 286 16.68 22.27 -13.57
N THR A 287 17.22 22.95 -14.57
CA THR A 287 18.64 23.33 -14.62
C THR A 287 18.76 24.83 -14.78
N VAL A 288 19.84 25.39 -14.27
CA VAL A 288 20.15 26.83 -14.45
C VAL A 288 20.70 27.12 -15.85
N TRP A 289 20.92 26.08 -16.67
CA TRP A 289 21.76 26.21 -17.85
C TRP A 289 21.01 26.57 -19.11
N THR A 290 19.85 26.14 -19.41
CA THR A 290 19.15 26.71 -20.58
C THR A 290 17.97 25.90 -21.13
N GLU A 291 18.08 24.58 -21.23
CA GLU A 291 17.04 23.80 -21.90
C GLU A 291 16.20 23.06 -20.88
N ASP A 292 14.91 22.91 -21.17
CA ASP A 292 14.00 22.14 -20.34
C ASP A 292 14.24 20.65 -20.61
N VAL A 293 15.25 20.10 -19.93
CA VAL A 293 15.62 18.67 -20.02
C VAL A 293 14.43 17.79 -19.64
N PHE A 294 13.67 18.19 -18.63
CA PHE A 294 12.52 17.41 -18.18
C PHE A 294 11.45 17.33 -19.27
N ALA A 295 11.18 18.45 -19.97
CA ALA A 295 10.23 18.44 -21.07
C ALA A 295 10.68 17.53 -22.21
N GLN A 296 11.98 17.54 -22.56
CA GLN A 296 12.55 16.67 -23.59
C GLN A 296 12.43 15.18 -23.22
N VAL A 297 12.83 14.83 -21.99
CA VAL A 297 12.72 13.46 -21.47
C VAL A 297 11.26 13.03 -21.41
N TYR A 298 10.37 13.92 -20.98
CA TYR A 298 8.94 13.62 -20.89
C TYR A 298 8.33 13.33 -22.27
N THR A 299 8.69 14.11 -23.28
CA THR A 299 8.25 13.87 -24.67
C THR A 299 8.68 12.47 -25.11
N LYS A 300 9.95 12.13 -24.88
CA LYS A 300 10.47 10.79 -25.25
C LYS A 300 9.76 9.67 -24.49
N VAL A 301 9.43 9.89 -23.22
CA VAL A 301 8.67 8.92 -22.39
C VAL A 301 7.26 8.72 -22.99
N THR A 302 6.56 9.81 -23.34
CA THR A 302 5.19 9.68 -23.87
C THR A 302 5.15 9.03 -25.26
N GLU A 303 6.24 9.12 -26.04
CA GLU A 303 6.39 8.40 -27.32
C GLU A 303 6.55 6.89 -27.14
N LEU A 304 7.24 6.47 -26.07
CA LEU A 304 7.68 5.08 -25.88
C LEU A 304 6.85 4.32 -24.85
N PHE A 305 6.36 5.02 -23.81
CA PHE A 305 5.58 4.41 -22.75
C PHE A 305 4.10 4.43 -23.13
N THR A 306 3.77 3.59 -24.09
CA THR A 306 2.43 3.45 -24.68
C THR A 306 1.85 2.10 -24.27
N ASP A 307 0.66 1.80 -24.73
CA ASP A 307 0.02 0.51 -24.53
C ASP A 307 0.79 -0.63 -25.23
N ASP A 308 1.62 -0.29 -26.22
CA ASP A 308 2.45 -1.24 -26.97
C ASP A 308 3.81 -1.51 -26.32
N LEU A 309 4.13 -0.88 -25.18
CA LEU A 309 5.37 -1.16 -24.45
C LEU A 309 5.45 -2.66 -24.15
N PRO A 310 6.53 -3.36 -24.58
CA PRO A 310 6.62 -4.81 -24.39
C PRO A 310 6.48 -5.22 -22.93
N HIS A 311 5.86 -6.37 -22.71
CA HIS A 311 5.51 -6.87 -21.37
C HIS A 311 6.74 -7.15 -20.49
N GLU A 312 7.88 -7.40 -21.10
CA GLU A 312 9.15 -7.67 -20.41
C GLU A 312 9.71 -6.43 -19.71
N TRP A 313 9.32 -5.22 -20.13
CA TRP A 313 9.70 -3.99 -19.45
C TRP A 313 8.74 -3.70 -18.29
N GLY A 314 9.32 -3.34 -17.16
CA GLY A 314 8.60 -2.92 -15.95
C GLY A 314 9.48 -2.00 -15.13
N GLY A 315 9.14 -1.86 -13.83
CA GLY A 315 9.94 -1.05 -12.91
C GLY A 315 9.25 0.22 -12.47
N TYR A 316 10.06 1.24 -12.14
CA TYR A 316 9.61 2.43 -11.41
C TYR A 316 10.10 3.72 -12.06
N LEU A 317 9.29 4.77 -11.93
CA LEU A 317 9.71 6.16 -12.14
C LEU A 317 9.55 6.89 -10.82
N LEU A 318 10.62 7.55 -10.37
CA LEU A 318 10.62 8.32 -9.11
C LEU A 318 10.80 9.80 -9.43
N PHE A 319 10.11 10.65 -8.69
CA PHE A 319 10.14 12.09 -8.88
C PHE A 319 10.40 12.73 -7.52
N ASP A 320 11.45 13.54 -7.41
CA ASP A 320 11.81 14.21 -6.17
C ASP A 320 12.18 15.69 -6.40
N GLY A 321 12.15 16.48 -5.33
CA GLY A 321 12.45 17.91 -5.38
C GLY A 321 13.85 18.27 -4.89
N LYS A 322 14.75 17.32 -4.75
CA LYS A 322 16.11 17.55 -4.22
C LYS A 322 16.93 18.44 -5.14
N THR A 323 17.87 19.18 -4.54
CA THR A 323 18.85 19.97 -5.29
C THR A 323 20.17 19.20 -5.28
N ASP A 324 20.78 19.03 -6.46
CA ASP A 324 22.07 18.34 -6.59
C ASP A 324 23.25 19.32 -6.37
N GLU A 325 24.44 18.78 -6.34
CA GLU A 325 25.68 19.55 -6.15
C GLU A 325 25.98 20.54 -7.29
N TYR A 326 25.29 20.41 -8.42
CA TYR A 326 25.44 21.29 -9.59
C TYR A 326 24.36 22.39 -9.65
N GLY A 327 23.50 22.45 -8.63
CA GLY A 327 22.42 23.45 -8.55
C GLY A 327 21.16 23.08 -9.35
N SER A 328 21.12 21.90 -9.97
CA SER A 328 19.89 21.40 -10.61
C SER A 328 18.87 21.02 -9.51
N ARG A 329 17.60 21.23 -9.79
CA ARG A 329 16.52 21.01 -8.82
C ARG A 329 15.50 20.03 -9.35
N GLY A 330 15.13 19.10 -8.49
CA GLY A 330 14.18 18.05 -8.82
C GLY A 330 14.76 17.04 -9.82
N HIS A 331 14.42 15.80 -9.63
CA HIS A 331 14.90 14.74 -10.52
C HIS A 331 13.77 13.79 -10.89
N VAL A 332 13.84 13.26 -12.12
CA VAL A 332 13.12 12.05 -12.49
C VAL A 332 14.16 10.92 -12.60
N THR A 333 13.92 9.87 -11.82
CA THR A 333 14.76 8.68 -11.80
C THR A 333 13.98 7.51 -12.40
N PHE A 334 14.50 6.96 -13.47
CA PHE A 334 13.98 5.71 -14.06
C PHE A 334 14.74 4.56 -13.44
N VAL A 335 14.01 3.62 -12.85
CA VAL A 335 14.55 2.35 -12.38
C VAL A 335 13.77 1.27 -13.11
N LEU A 336 14.14 1.03 -14.35
CA LEU A 336 13.43 0.08 -15.23
C LEU A 336 14.08 -1.29 -15.13
N ASN A 337 13.27 -2.33 -15.26
CA ASN A 337 13.77 -3.70 -15.36
C ASN A 337 13.24 -4.33 -16.66
N HIS A 338 14.11 -5.09 -17.33
CA HIS A 338 13.75 -5.93 -18.46
C HIS A 338 13.97 -7.39 -18.08
N LEU A 339 12.97 -8.22 -18.34
CA LEU A 339 13.02 -9.67 -18.07
C LEU A 339 13.45 -10.40 -19.35
N GLY A 340 14.73 -10.83 -19.38
CA GLY A 340 15.31 -11.54 -20.52
C GLY A 340 16.57 -10.89 -21.05
N SER A 341 17.04 -11.37 -22.21
CA SER A 341 18.30 -10.93 -22.82
C SER A 341 18.20 -9.53 -23.46
N ASN A 342 19.32 -8.81 -23.46
CA ASN A 342 19.47 -7.53 -24.15
C ASN A 342 19.52 -7.65 -25.69
N THR A 343 19.50 -8.87 -26.21
CA THR A 343 19.50 -9.11 -27.67
C THR A 343 18.07 -9.18 -28.26
N THR A 344 17.05 -9.17 -27.41
CA THR A 344 15.65 -9.33 -27.84
C THR A 344 15.09 -8.04 -28.46
N ALA A 345 14.09 -8.19 -29.32
CA ALA A 345 13.36 -7.05 -29.88
C ALA A 345 12.65 -6.23 -28.78
N SER A 346 12.16 -6.90 -27.73
CA SER A 346 11.52 -6.22 -26.59
C SER A 346 12.50 -5.31 -25.86
N TYR A 347 13.75 -5.74 -25.67
CA TYR A 347 14.77 -4.88 -25.06
C TYR A 347 15.03 -3.65 -25.94
N ARG A 348 15.20 -3.85 -27.23
CA ARG A 348 15.52 -2.78 -28.18
C ARG A 348 14.43 -1.72 -28.32
N TYR A 349 13.20 -2.04 -27.91
CA TYR A 349 12.09 -1.08 -27.93
C TYR A 349 12.44 0.23 -27.19
N LEU A 350 13.17 0.14 -26.07
CA LEU A 350 13.60 1.31 -25.31
C LEU A 350 15.02 1.80 -25.68
N GLU A 351 15.65 1.25 -26.73
CA GLU A 351 17.01 1.65 -27.15
C GLU A 351 17.11 3.16 -27.40
N ASN A 352 16.10 3.75 -28.04
CA ASN A 352 16.04 5.18 -28.30
C ASN A 352 15.97 6.03 -27.01
N LEU A 353 15.37 5.50 -25.93
CA LEU A 353 15.38 6.18 -24.64
C LEU A 353 16.75 6.05 -23.98
N ILE A 354 17.34 4.86 -24.06
CA ILE A 354 18.67 4.56 -23.50
C ILE A 354 19.74 5.46 -24.15
N GLU A 355 19.66 5.64 -25.45
CA GLU A 355 20.60 6.46 -26.23
C GLU A 355 20.31 7.96 -26.14
N PHE A 356 19.09 8.33 -25.75
CA PHE A 356 18.68 9.73 -25.63
C PHE A 356 19.38 10.35 -24.44
N LEU A 357 20.39 11.17 -24.70
CA LEU A 357 21.30 11.71 -23.69
C LEU A 357 21.32 13.25 -23.70
N PRO A 358 20.24 13.93 -23.30
CA PRO A 358 20.40 15.36 -23.01
C PRO A 358 21.32 15.46 -21.78
N THR A 359 20.95 16.01 -20.69
CA THR A 359 21.85 16.15 -19.53
C THR A 359 21.51 15.12 -18.45
N LYS A 360 21.69 13.82 -18.71
CA LYS A 360 21.50 12.83 -17.65
C LYS A 360 22.65 12.91 -16.63
N ARG A 361 22.28 12.89 -15.36
CA ARG A 361 23.21 12.97 -14.24
C ARG A 361 23.80 11.61 -13.86
N TYR A 362 23.08 10.53 -14.14
CA TYR A 362 23.50 9.18 -13.82
C TYR A 362 22.94 8.21 -14.84
N PHE A 363 23.71 7.18 -15.13
CA PHE A 363 23.31 6.09 -16.02
C PHE A 363 23.99 4.80 -15.59
N GLU A 364 23.20 3.74 -15.43
CA GLU A 364 23.72 2.41 -15.12
C GLU A 364 22.87 1.35 -15.83
N ILE A 365 23.51 0.36 -16.41
CA ILE A 365 22.88 -0.91 -16.82
C ILE A 365 23.57 -2.01 -16.04
N LYS A 366 22.76 -2.86 -15.37
CA LYS A 366 23.29 -3.99 -14.60
C LYS A 366 22.45 -5.24 -14.82
N GLU A 367 23.10 -6.39 -15.00
CA GLU A 367 22.46 -7.68 -15.22
C GLU A 367 22.47 -8.49 -13.92
N TYR A 368 21.39 -9.22 -13.67
CA TYR A 368 21.21 -10.08 -12.51
C TYR A 368 20.79 -11.47 -12.97
N PRO A 369 21.41 -12.55 -12.41
CA PRO A 369 21.07 -13.91 -12.82
C PRO A 369 19.67 -14.37 -12.37
N THR A 370 19.12 -13.75 -11.31
CA THR A 370 17.77 -14.10 -10.83
C THR A 370 17.05 -12.86 -10.33
N PHE A 371 15.77 -12.96 -10.20
CA PHE A 371 14.95 -11.89 -9.61
C PHE A 371 15.28 -11.66 -8.12
N UNK A 372 15.77 -12.69 -7.23
CA UNK A 372 16.10 -12.61 -6.10
C UNK A 372 17.08 -11.83 -5.98
N GLU A 373 18.21 -11.91 -6.90
CA GLU A 373 19.43 -11.08 -6.84
C GLU A 373 19.14 -9.61 -7.18
N TYR A 374 18.23 -9.37 -8.13
CA TYR A 374 17.77 -8.03 -8.45
C TYR A 374 17.12 -7.36 -7.22
N GLU A 375 16.19 -8.05 -6.55
CA GLU A 375 15.44 -7.46 -5.42
C GLU A 375 16.33 -7.23 -4.18
N LYS A 376 17.40 -8.00 -3.99
CA LYS A 376 18.36 -7.78 -2.89
C LYS A 376 19.04 -6.42 -2.96
N GLU A 377 19.19 -5.87 -4.16
CA GLU A 377 19.85 -4.57 -4.34
C GLU A 377 18.88 -3.39 -4.28
N ILE A 378 17.60 -3.66 -4.16
CA ILE A 378 16.62 -2.62 -3.88
C ILE A 378 16.69 -2.30 -2.38
N ILE A 379 17.30 -1.19 -2.06
CA ILE A 379 17.55 -0.82 -0.66
C ILE A 379 16.35 -0.01 -0.14
N GLU A 380 15.77 -0.47 0.97
CA GLU A 380 14.84 0.35 1.75
C GLU A 380 15.68 1.26 2.66
N PRO A 381 15.81 2.56 2.36
CA PRO A 381 16.76 3.41 3.09
C PRO A 381 16.33 3.77 4.50
N SER A 382 15.04 3.70 4.78
CA SER A 382 14.52 3.94 6.13
C SER A 382 13.44 2.94 6.46
N GLN A 383 13.53 2.35 7.62
CA GLN A 383 12.48 1.45 8.11
C GLN A 383 11.26 2.21 8.62
N TYR A 384 11.40 3.48 8.94
CA TYR A 384 10.35 4.31 9.55
C TYR A 384 10.34 5.70 8.94
N TYR A 385 9.14 6.28 8.79
CA TYR A 385 8.94 7.58 8.11
C TYR A 385 7.71 8.29 8.65
N PHE A 386 7.59 9.57 8.31
CA PHE A 386 6.39 10.39 8.53
C PHE A 386 5.91 10.85 7.16
N THR A 387 4.73 10.41 6.72
CA THR A 387 4.22 10.80 5.41
C THR A 387 2.69 10.77 5.35
N PHE A 388 2.13 11.74 4.65
CA PHE A 388 0.73 11.71 4.21
C PHE A 388 0.73 11.31 2.73
N VAL A 389 0.24 10.12 2.45
CA VAL A 389 0.25 9.54 1.10
C VAL A 389 -1.01 9.88 0.31
N PHE A 390 -0.92 9.77 -1.01
CA PHE A 390 -2.02 9.81 -1.97
C PHE A 390 -1.61 9.04 -3.22
N ASN A 391 -2.59 8.56 -4.00
CA ASN A 391 -2.32 7.69 -5.16
C ASN A 391 -3.27 8.03 -6.29
N SER A 392 -2.85 7.70 -7.52
CA SER A 392 -3.70 7.77 -8.69
C SER A 392 -3.26 6.75 -9.76
N LEU A 393 -4.22 6.12 -10.42
CA LEU A 393 -4.00 5.24 -11.56
C LEU A 393 -4.03 6.09 -12.82
N ILE A 394 -2.88 6.33 -13.44
CA ILE A 394 -2.72 7.28 -14.55
C ILE A 394 -2.78 6.54 -15.88
N PRO A 395 -3.84 6.75 -16.70
CA PRO A 395 -3.90 6.15 -18.04
C PRO A 395 -2.93 6.87 -19.01
N THR A 396 -2.55 6.18 -20.06
CA THR A 396 -1.66 6.70 -21.12
C THR A 396 -2.15 8.05 -21.67
N SER A 397 -3.47 8.17 -21.87
CA SER A 397 -4.11 9.40 -22.39
C SER A 397 -3.89 10.64 -21.51
N ASN A 398 -3.59 10.43 -20.23
CA ASN A 398 -3.46 11.52 -19.26
C ASN A 398 -1.99 11.89 -18.97
N LEU A 399 -1.04 11.29 -19.71
CA LEU A 399 0.36 11.71 -19.70
C LEU A 399 0.53 12.99 -20.54
N THR A 400 -0.17 14.03 -20.17
CA THR A 400 -0.22 15.31 -20.88
C THR A 400 0.87 16.28 -20.37
N THR A 401 1.06 17.38 -21.06
CA THR A 401 1.94 18.46 -20.60
C THR A 401 1.47 19.04 -19.27
N GLU A 402 0.15 19.12 -19.06
CA GLU A 402 -0.44 19.58 -17.80
C GLU A 402 -0.05 18.66 -16.64
N PHE A 403 -0.11 17.32 -16.84
CA PHE A 403 0.34 16.33 -15.85
C PHE A 403 1.82 16.52 -15.54
N ARG A 404 2.67 16.63 -16.58
CA ARG A 404 4.11 16.87 -16.42
C ARG A 404 4.37 18.11 -15.55
N ASP A 405 3.71 19.21 -15.89
CA ASP A 405 3.94 20.49 -15.23
C ASP A 405 3.42 20.47 -13.79
N TYR A 406 2.30 19.76 -13.53
CA TYR A 406 1.81 19.53 -12.18
C TYR A 406 2.82 18.74 -11.34
N VAL A 407 3.34 17.63 -11.86
CA VAL A 407 4.32 16.81 -11.12
C VAL A 407 5.56 17.65 -10.81
N ARG A 408 6.10 18.35 -11.81
CA ARG A 408 7.26 19.25 -11.65
C ARG A 408 6.99 20.31 -10.58
N TRP A 409 5.85 21.00 -10.69
CA TRP A 409 5.46 22.02 -9.70
C TRP A 409 5.38 21.42 -8.30
N SER A 410 4.71 20.29 -8.17
CA SER A 410 4.45 19.66 -6.87
C SER A 410 5.73 19.26 -6.13
N VAL A 411 6.72 18.71 -6.85
CA VAL A 411 7.99 18.31 -6.20
C VAL A 411 8.92 19.50 -5.92
N LEU A 412 8.91 20.52 -6.78
CA LEU A 412 9.77 21.69 -6.63
C LEU A 412 9.26 22.68 -5.59
N ASN A 413 7.96 22.66 -5.28
CA ASN A 413 7.33 23.57 -4.30
C ASN A 413 7.02 22.80 -3.01
N ARG A 414 7.94 22.86 -2.07
CA ARG A 414 7.79 22.19 -0.77
C ARG A 414 6.53 22.68 -0.06
N PRO A 415 5.75 21.78 0.55
CA PRO A 415 4.57 22.19 1.32
C PRO A 415 4.92 23.12 2.47
N THR A 416 6.03 22.84 3.18
CA THR A 416 6.65 23.70 4.19
C THR A 416 8.18 23.60 4.07
N PRO A 417 8.95 24.48 4.73
CA PRO A 417 10.41 24.36 4.70
C PRO A 417 10.96 23.02 5.22
N ASN A 418 10.22 22.34 6.09
CA ASN A 418 10.64 21.10 6.75
C ASN A 418 10.03 19.85 6.11
N SER A 419 9.53 19.96 4.87
CA SER A 419 8.86 18.84 4.20
C SER A 419 9.21 18.78 2.72
N GLU A 420 8.85 17.66 2.09
CA GLU A 420 9.05 17.43 0.65
C GLU A 420 7.84 16.73 0.07
N THR A 421 7.63 16.92 -1.23
CA THR A 421 6.69 16.07 -2.00
C THR A 421 7.52 15.21 -2.95
N GLY A 422 7.22 13.91 -2.97
CA GLY A 422 7.82 12.97 -3.91
C GLY A 422 6.76 12.06 -4.52
N TYR A 423 7.09 11.43 -5.62
CA TYR A 423 6.22 10.45 -6.28
C TYR A 423 7.01 9.21 -6.68
N THR A 424 6.35 8.07 -6.58
CA THR A 424 6.82 6.79 -7.13
C THR A 424 5.71 6.23 -8.02
N ALA A 425 6.02 6.02 -9.28
CA ALA A 425 5.10 5.40 -10.24
C ALA A 425 5.61 4.00 -10.57
N THR A 426 4.77 2.99 -10.38
CA THR A 426 5.02 1.63 -10.87
C THR A 426 4.45 1.51 -12.27
N LEU A 427 5.27 1.02 -13.21
CA LEU A 427 4.80 0.69 -14.56
C LEU A 427 3.88 -0.53 -14.48
N ILE A 428 2.62 -0.35 -14.85
CA ILE A 428 1.59 -1.39 -14.87
C ILE A 428 1.07 -1.59 -16.31
N GLY A 429 0.07 -2.44 -16.50
CA GLY A 429 -0.41 -2.80 -17.84
C GLY A 429 0.15 -4.15 -18.30
N GLY A 430 0.43 -4.30 -19.57
CA GLY A 430 0.92 -5.57 -20.11
C GLY A 430 -0.02 -6.72 -19.78
N LYS A 431 0.48 -7.83 -19.23
CA LYS A 431 -0.32 -9.00 -18.82
C LYS A 431 -1.48 -8.66 -17.87
N MET A 432 -1.38 -7.57 -17.10
CA MET A 432 -2.49 -7.13 -16.25
C MET A 432 -3.75 -6.81 -17.05
N ARG A 433 -3.60 -6.35 -18.31
CA ARG A 433 -4.73 -5.99 -19.20
C ARG A 433 -5.44 -7.22 -19.76
N GLU A 434 -4.74 -8.36 -19.81
CA GLU A 434 -5.30 -9.63 -20.32
C GLU A 434 -6.23 -10.26 -19.28
N VAL A 435 -6.11 -9.89 -18.01
CA VAL A 435 -7.02 -10.33 -16.95
C VAL A 435 -8.30 -9.52 -17.05
N GLY A 436 -9.43 -10.20 -17.12
CA GLY A 436 -10.73 -9.53 -17.23
C GLY A 436 -11.01 -8.58 -16.06
N THR A 437 -11.62 -7.45 -16.32
CA THR A 437 -11.93 -6.42 -15.31
C THR A 437 -12.81 -6.94 -14.17
N ARG A 438 -13.51 -8.05 -14.38
CA ARG A 438 -14.40 -8.68 -13.39
C ARG A 438 -13.82 -9.92 -12.71
N SER A 439 -12.55 -10.26 -13.01
CA SER A 439 -11.91 -11.48 -12.46
C SER A 439 -11.49 -11.31 -11.00
N THR A 440 -11.24 -10.07 -10.57
CA THR A 440 -10.87 -9.70 -9.21
C THR A 440 -11.62 -8.43 -8.83
N SER A 441 -11.63 -8.09 -7.54
CA SER A 441 -12.35 -6.91 -7.05
C SER A 441 -11.52 -5.62 -7.06
N VAL A 442 -10.27 -5.65 -7.51
CA VAL A 442 -9.45 -4.41 -7.63
C VAL A 442 -10.14 -3.40 -8.55
N HIS A 443 -9.81 -2.12 -8.40
CA HIS A 443 -10.36 -1.08 -9.28
C HIS A 443 -10.15 -1.43 -10.75
N PRO A 444 -11.20 -1.35 -11.60
CA PRO A 444 -11.06 -1.69 -13.03
C PRO A 444 -9.96 -0.90 -13.75
N GLY A 445 -9.64 0.30 -13.27
CA GLY A 445 -8.54 1.12 -13.79
C GLY A 445 -7.18 0.40 -13.83
N PHE A 446 -6.93 -0.57 -12.95
CA PHE A 446 -5.70 -1.38 -13.02
C PHE A 446 -5.55 -2.12 -14.34
N ARG A 447 -6.66 -2.37 -15.03
CA ARG A 447 -6.67 -3.12 -16.30
C ARG A 447 -6.54 -2.22 -17.54
N SER A 448 -6.50 -0.89 -17.35
CA SER A 448 -6.50 0.05 -18.49
C SER A 448 -5.49 1.20 -18.35
N THR A 449 -4.74 1.24 -17.23
CA THR A 449 -3.79 2.33 -17.00
C THR A 449 -2.33 1.87 -17.22
N LEU A 450 -1.44 2.84 -17.29
CA LEU A 450 0.00 2.61 -17.50
C LEU A 450 0.79 2.75 -16.19
N LEU A 451 0.36 3.65 -15.30
CA LEU A 451 1.08 3.92 -14.05
C LEU A 451 0.15 3.77 -12.85
N SER A 452 0.59 3.03 -11.82
CA SER A 452 0.09 3.21 -10.46
C SER A 452 1.05 4.17 -9.78
N MET A 453 0.62 5.41 -9.55
CA MET A 453 1.52 6.45 -9.08
C MET A 453 1.09 6.97 -7.72
N SER A 454 1.98 6.80 -6.75
CA SER A 454 1.78 7.24 -5.37
C SER A 454 2.64 8.46 -5.10
N GLY A 455 2.03 9.45 -4.47
CA GLY A 455 2.71 10.64 -3.98
C GLY A 455 2.67 10.68 -2.46
N GLY A 456 3.54 11.49 -1.89
CA GLY A 456 3.53 11.71 -0.46
C GLY A 456 4.10 13.07 -0.07
N VAL A 457 3.49 13.66 0.97
CA VAL A 457 4.07 14.80 1.69
C VAL A 457 4.82 14.20 2.88
N SER A 458 6.14 14.17 2.78
CA SER A 458 7.03 13.53 3.75
C SER A 458 7.80 14.58 4.54
N PHE A 459 8.11 14.26 5.81
CA PHE A 459 8.79 15.21 6.71
C PHE A 459 9.56 14.45 7.79
N GLY A 460 10.50 15.13 8.42
CA GLY A 460 11.23 14.61 9.58
C GLY A 460 10.65 15.14 10.89
N LEU A 461 11.38 14.94 11.98
CA LEU A 461 11.00 15.42 13.32
C LEU A 461 10.79 16.93 13.35
N SER A 462 11.56 17.68 12.56
CA SER A 462 11.44 19.15 12.45
C SER A 462 10.11 19.59 11.84
N GLY A 463 9.43 18.72 11.08
CA GLY A 463 8.12 19.01 10.51
C GLY A 463 6.93 18.71 11.44
N ILE A 464 7.17 18.04 12.57
CA ILE A 464 6.09 17.68 13.50
C ILE A 464 5.29 18.90 13.97
N PRO A 465 5.91 20.05 14.33
CA PRO A 465 5.13 21.23 14.70
C PRO A 465 4.21 21.76 13.60
N GLU A 466 4.46 21.38 12.35
CA GLU A 466 3.70 21.83 11.17
C GLU A 466 2.70 20.74 10.68
N ILE A 467 2.50 19.67 11.44
CA ILE A 467 1.80 18.45 10.97
C ILE A 467 0.39 18.75 10.44
N LEU A 468 -0.30 19.68 11.05
CA LEU A 468 -1.65 20.05 10.66
C LEU A 468 -1.65 20.75 9.29
N GLU A 469 -0.73 21.69 9.09
CA GLU A 469 -0.53 22.35 7.79
C GLU A 469 -0.13 21.31 6.74
N LEU A 470 0.79 20.40 7.07
CA LEU A 470 1.25 19.32 6.18
C LEU A 470 0.10 18.41 5.77
N TYR A 471 -0.81 18.09 6.70
CA TYR A 471 -2.02 17.32 6.40
C TYR A 471 -2.88 18.06 5.37
N TYR A 472 -3.22 19.34 5.60
CA TYR A 472 -4.07 20.09 4.66
C TYR A 472 -3.39 20.26 3.29
N LYS A 473 -2.08 20.45 3.27
CA LYS A 473 -1.32 20.51 2.00
C LYS A 473 -1.34 19.17 1.26
N SER A 474 -1.33 18.05 1.99
CA SER A 474 -1.46 16.73 1.37
C SER A 474 -2.86 16.50 0.79
N VAL A 475 -3.91 16.96 1.49
CA VAL A 475 -5.30 16.92 1.01
C VAL A 475 -5.43 17.71 -0.30
N GLU A 476 -4.87 18.91 -0.34
CA GLU A 476 -4.87 19.77 -1.53
C GLU A 476 -4.17 19.07 -2.71
N ARG A 477 -2.98 18.52 -2.47
CA ARG A 477 -2.23 17.79 -3.50
C ARG A 477 -2.96 16.54 -3.98
N ASN A 478 -3.56 15.78 -3.07
CA ASN A 478 -4.36 14.60 -3.42
C ASN A 478 -5.51 14.98 -4.36
N ARG A 479 -6.25 16.06 -4.02
CA ARG A 479 -7.39 16.53 -4.82
C ARG A 479 -6.94 16.92 -6.24
N GLU A 480 -5.83 17.64 -6.36
CA GLU A 480 -5.32 18.06 -7.68
C GLU A 480 -4.78 16.88 -8.48
N PHE A 481 -4.03 15.98 -7.82
CA PHE A 481 -3.43 14.80 -8.45
C PHE A 481 -4.51 13.82 -8.95
N ALA A 482 -5.59 13.66 -8.20
CA ALA A 482 -6.70 12.76 -8.54
C ALA A 482 -7.35 13.11 -9.90
N LYS A 483 -7.25 14.36 -10.34
CA LYS A 483 -7.80 14.80 -11.64
C LYS A 483 -7.15 14.08 -12.83
N PHE A 484 -5.94 13.57 -12.66
CA PHE A 484 -5.20 12.89 -13.73
C PHE A 484 -5.45 11.37 -13.75
N GLY A 485 -6.15 10.85 -12.74
CA GLY A 485 -6.34 9.41 -12.59
C GLY A 485 -7.72 8.90 -12.98
N SER A 486 -7.81 7.58 -13.14
CA SER A 486 -9.06 6.86 -13.38
C SER A 486 -9.51 6.03 -12.18
N GLY A 487 -8.81 6.18 -11.05
CA GLY A 487 -9.03 5.44 -9.80
C GLY A 487 -7.79 5.47 -8.95
N MET A 488 -7.80 4.74 -7.84
CA MET A 488 -6.70 4.73 -6.88
C MET A 488 -6.41 3.32 -6.37
N TYR A 489 -5.17 3.12 -5.91
CA TYR A 489 -4.75 1.87 -5.26
C TYR A 489 -4.95 2.01 -3.74
N PRO A 490 -5.89 1.25 -3.13
CA PRO A 490 -6.22 1.45 -1.71
C PRO A 490 -5.04 1.25 -0.76
N ASN A 491 -4.09 0.36 -1.07
CA ASN A 491 -2.92 0.13 -0.22
C ASN A 491 -1.98 1.34 -0.15
N GLU A 492 -2.07 2.28 -1.09
CA GLU A 492 -1.18 3.45 -1.18
C GLU A 492 -1.94 4.78 -1.25
N ALA A 493 -3.26 4.75 -1.12
CA ALA A 493 -4.09 5.95 -1.13
C ALA A 493 -4.16 6.58 0.27
N GLY A 494 -4.55 7.83 0.34
CA GLY A 494 -4.59 8.60 1.60
C GLY A 494 -5.96 8.55 2.28
N GLN A 495 -5.97 8.75 3.61
CA GLN A 495 -7.19 8.86 4.41
C GLN A 495 -8.11 9.99 3.93
N SER A 496 -7.55 11.04 3.33
CA SER A 496 -8.30 12.19 2.83
C SER A 496 -8.96 11.94 1.47
N THR A 497 -8.96 10.70 0.97
CA THR A 497 -9.54 10.37 -0.34
C THR A 497 -11.05 10.57 -0.32
N PRO A 498 -11.59 11.54 -1.07
CA PRO A 498 -13.04 11.73 -1.12
C PRO A 498 -13.69 10.63 -1.94
N VAL A 499 -14.96 10.31 -1.65
CA VAL A 499 -15.71 9.26 -2.38
C VAL A 499 -14.85 8.00 -2.55
N TRP A 500 -14.19 7.60 -1.45
CA TRP A 500 -13.15 6.54 -1.47
C TRP A 500 -13.69 5.22 -2.03
N GLN A 501 -14.97 4.91 -1.84
CA GLN A 501 -15.59 3.69 -2.38
C GLN A 501 -15.36 3.60 -3.90
N ASN A 502 -15.74 4.68 -4.59
CA ASN A 502 -15.58 4.75 -6.04
C ASN A 502 -14.11 4.82 -6.46
N ASN A 503 -13.31 5.59 -5.74
CA ASN A 503 -11.89 5.76 -6.08
C ASN A 503 -11.09 4.47 -5.89
N PHE A 504 -11.44 3.63 -4.89
CA PHE A 504 -10.70 2.40 -4.57
C PHE A 504 -11.18 1.19 -5.37
N TRP A 505 -12.49 1.10 -5.66
CA TRP A 505 -13.05 -0.10 -6.29
C TRP A 505 -13.91 0.19 -7.51
N GLY A 506 -14.26 1.46 -7.78
CA GLY A 506 -15.06 1.82 -8.94
C GLY A 506 -16.39 1.06 -8.96
N SER A 507 -16.73 0.53 -10.11
CA SER A 507 -17.97 -0.25 -10.31
C SER A 507 -18.01 -1.57 -9.53
N ASN A 508 -16.93 -1.96 -8.87
CA ASN A 508 -16.87 -3.20 -8.07
C ASN A 508 -17.40 -3.00 -6.65
N TYR A 509 -17.56 -1.75 -6.18
CA TYR A 509 -17.86 -1.48 -4.77
C TYR A 509 -19.21 -2.05 -4.34
N ASP A 510 -20.27 -1.88 -5.12
CA ASP A 510 -21.60 -2.34 -4.73
C ASP A 510 -21.62 -3.87 -4.49
N ARG A 511 -20.97 -4.64 -5.37
CA ARG A 511 -20.87 -6.10 -5.19
C ARG A 511 -20.03 -6.45 -3.95
N LEU A 512 -18.92 -5.75 -3.72
CA LEU A 512 -18.12 -5.93 -2.50
C LEU A 512 -18.94 -5.69 -1.24
N TYR A 513 -19.75 -4.63 -1.25
CA TYR A 513 -20.62 -4.26 -0.15
C TYR A 513 -21.67 -5.34 0.13
N GLU A 514 -22.34 -5.87 -0.91
CA GLU A 514 -23.31 -6.97 -0.77
C GLU A 514 -22.66 -8.23 -0.16
N ILE A 515 -21.43 -8.57 -0.63
CA ILE A 515 -20.69 -9.71 -0.09
C ILE A 515 -20.30 -9.45 1.36
N LYS A 516 -19.89 -8.23 1.70
CA LYS A 516 -19.56 -7.85 3.08
C LYS A 516 -20.76 -8.07 4.02
N LEU A 517 -21.95 -7.61 3.62
CA LEU A 517 -23.18 -7.80 4.41
C LEU A 517 -23.55 -9.28 4.60
N ARG A 518 -23.26 -10.11 3.58
CA ARG A 518 -23.53 -11.56 3.64
C ARG A 518 -22.55 -12.29 4.55
N GLU A 519 -21.25 -11.95 4.46
CA GLU A 519 -20.18 -12.71 5.12
C GLU A 519 -19.86 -12.21 6.53
N ASP A 520 -20.13 -10.94 6.82
CA ASP A 520 -19.87 -10.30 8.12
C ASP A 520 -21.02 -9.34 8.46
N PRO A 521 -22.23 -9.88 8.68
CA PRO A 521 -23.43 -9.05 8.88
C PRO A 521 -23.38 -8.18 10.15
N ASP A 522 -22.56 -8.55 11.13
CA ASP A 522 -22.38 -7.81 12.38
C ASP A 522 -21.33 -6.69 12.27
N ILE A 523 -20.70 -6.55 11.09
CA ILE A 523 -19.59 -5.61 10.85
C ILE A 523 -18.50 -5.75 11.92
N PHE A 524 -18.14 -7.01 12.18
CA PHE A 524 -17.10 -7.35 13.16
C PHE A 524 -15.71 -6.88 12.69
N PHE A 525 -15.39 -7.11 11.41
CA PHE A 525 -14.14 -6.64 10.81
C PHE A 525 -14.39 -5.26 10.20
N THR A 526 -13.81 -4.24 10.81
CA THR A 526 -13.96 -2.87 10.33
C THR A 526 -12.63 -2.11 10.44
N CYS A 527 -12.37 -1.23 9.50
CA CYS A 527 -11.23 -0.33 9.50
C CYS A 527 -11.56 0.89 8.63
N ASP A 528 -10.80 1.97 8.81
CA ASP A 528 -11.07 3.22 8.07
C ASP A 528 -10.97 2.99 6.55
N GLN A 529 -11.99 3.40 5.81
CA GLN A 529 -12.08 3.25 4.35
C GLN A 529 -11.97 1.78 3.87
N CYS A 530 -12.36 0.82 4.70
CA CYS A 530 -12.54 -0.58 4.30
C CYS A 530 -13.96 -0.78 3.76
N VAL A 531 -14.17 -1.81 2.95
CA VAL A 531 -15.50 -2.12 2.41
C VAL A 531 -16.50 -2.27 3.56
N GLY A 532 -17.57 -1.48 3.53
CA GLY A 532 -18.62 -1.49 4.55
C GLY A 532 -18.31 -0.66 5.80
N SER A 533 -17.19 0.09 5.84
CA SER A 533 -16.86 0.90 7.02
C SER A 533 -17.85 2.06 7.28
N GLU A 534 -18.63 2.42 6.28
CA GLU A 534 -19.74 3.37 6.43
C GLU A 534 -20.97 2.77 7.12
N LEU A 535 -21.02 1.45 7.29
CA LEU A 535 -22.12 0.77 7.96
C LEU A 535 -22.07 0.99 9.47
N LYS A 536 -23.23 1.10 10.07
CA LYS A 536 -23.35 1.11 11.53
C LYS A 536 -23.46 -0.33 12.01
N ARG A 537 -22.67 -0.68 13.01
CA ARG A 537 -22.81 -1.97 13.68
C ARG A 537 -24.20 -2.09 14.31
N PRO A 538 -24.85 -3.26 14.21
CA PRO A 538 -26.12 -3.48 14.92
C PRO A 538 -25.91 -3.31 16.43
N SER A 539 -26.88 -2.69 17.14
CA SER A 539 -26.76 -2.58 18.59
C SER A 539 -26.94 -3.95 19.26
N SER A 540 -26.08 -4.25 20.21
CA SER A 540 -26.05 -5.56 20.89
C SER A 540 -27.28 -5.85 21.78
N THR A 541 -28.28 -4.96 21.80
CA THR A 541 -29.46 -5.08 22.70
C THR A 541 -30.68 -5.74 22.07
N SER A 542 -30.58 -6.33 20.87
CA SER A 542 -31.77 -6.95 20.26
C SER A 542 -31.55 -8.44 19.95
N SER A 543 -31.75 -9.27 20.97
CA SER A 543 -32.05 -10.68 20.76
C SER A 543 -33.57 -10.80 20.46
N SER A 544 -33.97 -10.60 19.23
CA SER A 544 -35.35 -10.87 18.80
C SER A 544 -35.35 -11.77 17.57
N THR A 545 -36.09 -12.83 17.70
CA THR A 545 -36.42 -13.84 16.69
C THR A 545 -36.93 -13.18 15.38
N PRO A 546 -36.53 -13.62 14.21
CA PRO A 546 -37.00 -13.03 12.96
C PRO A 546 -38.47 -13.34 12.70
N SER A 547 -39.29 -12.30 12.66
CA SER A 547 -40.67 -12.40 12.21
C SER A 547 -40.73 -11.92 10.76
N SER A 548 -41.09 -12.82 9.89
CA SER A 548 -41.25 -12.56 8.47
C SER A 548 -42.53 -11.80 8.18
N THR A 549 -42.46 -10.55 7.72
CA THR A 549 -43.58 -9.90 7.06
C THR A 549 -43.06 -9.06 5.90
N LEU A 550 -43.40 -9.51 4.70
CA LEU A 550 -43.25 -8.75 3.46
C LEU A 550 -44.39 -7.76 3.31
N SER A 551 -44.12 -6.49 3.20
CA SER A 551 -45.07 -5.54 2.68
C SER A 551 -44.39 -4.55 1.73
N SER A 552 -44.83 -4.59 0.50
CA SER A 552 -44.43 -3.72 -0.59
C SER A 552 -45.25 -2.40 -0.57
N THR A 553 -44.56 -1.26 -0.60
CA THR A 553 -45.19 -0.01 -1.03
C THR A 553 -44.20 0.85 -1.79
N SER A 554 -44.57 1.14 -3.01
CA SER A 554 -43.92 2.08 -3.90
C SER A 554 -44.41 3.51 -3.65
N SER A 555 -43.53 4.49 -3.59
CA SER A 555 -43.93 5.88 -3.84
C SER A 555 -42.73 6.70 -4.33
N ALA A 556 -42.93 7.30 -5.47
CA ALA A 556 -42.04 8.25 -6.10
C ALA A 556 -42.22 9.67 -5.53
N SER A 557 -41.18 10.44 -5.41
CA SER A 557 -41.26 11.89 -5.34
C SER A 557 -39.96 12.60 -5.72
N SER A 558 -40.11 13.46 -6.58
CA SER A 558 -39.52 14.66 -7.18
C SER A 558 -38.32 15.35 -6.49
N GLU A 559 -37.37 15.69 -7.33
CA GLU A 559 -36.21 16.57 -7.07
C GLU A 559 -36.58 18.03 -6.89
N PRO A 560 -35.75 18.81 -6.20
CA PRO A 560 -35.63 20.24 -6.49
C PRO A 560 -34.21 20.60 -6.97
N GLN A 561 -34.18 21.30 -8.09
CA GLN A 561 -33.00 21.95 -8.64
C GLN A 561 -32.62 23.18 -7.83
N THR A 562 -31.36 23.31 -7.49
CA THR A 562 -30.79 24.58 -7.02
C THR A 562 -29.58 24.96 -7.86
N THR A 563 -29.68 26.11 -8.46
CA THR A 563 -28.60 26.74 -9.23
C THR A 563 -27.59 27.43 -8.29
N ALA A 564 -26.33 27.11 -8.43
CA ALA A 564 -25.23 27.80 -7.74
C ALA A 564 -24.30 28.49 -8.75
N SER A 565 -24.10 29.76 -8.55
CA SER A 565 -23.25 30.63 -9.33
C SER A 565 -21.79 30.52 -8.88
N ALA A 566 -20.85 30.55 -9.83
CA ALA A 566 -19.42 30.43 -9.65
C ALA A 566 -18.78 31.77 -9.22
N PRO A 567 -17.74 31.75 -8.39
CA PRO A 567 -16.94 32.94 -8.12
C PRO A 567 -15.73 33.10 -9.05
N ALA A 568 -15.32 34.34 -9.22
CA ALA A 568 -14.37 34.83 -10.20
C ALA A 568 -12.91 34.43 -9.95
N SER A 569 -12.16 34.32 -11.04
CA SER A 569 -10.74 34.03 -11.11
C SER A 569 -9.85 35.22 -10.71
N LEU A 570 -8.82 34.97 -9.92
CA LEU A 570 -7.77 35.94 -9.58
C LEU A 570 -6.50 35.61 -10.37
N GLU A 571 -6.06 36.57 -11.18
CA GLU A 571 -4.81 36.53 -11.94
C GLU A 571 -3.63 37.04 -11.10
N PHE A 572 -2.51 36.34 -11.13
CA PHE A 572 -1.24 36.79 -10.53
C PHE A 572 -0.20 37.05 -11.62
N SER A 573 0.37 38.24 -11.62
CA SER A 573 1.50 38.62 -12.46
C SER A 573 2.82 38.55 -11.65
N PRO A 574 3.91 38.09 -12.24
CA PRO A 574 5.21 38.02 -11.55
C PRO A 574 6.04 39.29 -11.71
N THR A 575 6.70 39.70 -10.63
CA THR A 575 7.69 40.80 -10.59
C THR A 575 9.10 40.21 -10.72
N PRO A 576 10.02 40.85 -11.47
CA PRO A 576 11.39 40.34 -11.62
C PRO A 576 12.34 40.82 -10.52
N GLY A 577 13.13 39.89 -10.01
CA GLY A 577 14.16 40.16 -9.00
C GLY A 577 15.59 40.05 -9.54
N SER A 578 16.47 40.81 -8.98
CA SER A 578 17.85 41.17 -9.35
C SER A 578 18.86 40.01 -9.37
N THR A 579 19.82 40.11 -10.29
CA THR A 579 20.97 39.21 -10.51
C THR A 579 22.13 39.47 -9.53
N PRO A 580 22.85 38.41 -9.09
CA PRO A 580 24.16 38.58 -8.44
C PRO A 580 25.31 38.15 -9.36
N SER A 581 26.48 38.74 -9.11
CA SER A 581 27.72 38.69 -9.86
C SER A 581 28.55 37.42 -9.74
N GLU A 582 29.28 37.11 -10.82
CA GLU A 582 30.19 35.96 -10.97
C GLU A 582 31.45 36.02 -10.10
N THR A 583 31.85 34.90 -9.55
CA THR A 583 33.22 34.64 -9.11
C THR A 583 33.64 33.24 -9.62
N GLN A 584 34.69 33.23 -10.43
CA GLN A 584 35.32 31.98 -10.92
C GLN A 584 36.20 31.38 -9.83
N ASN A 585 36.07 30.07 -9.61
CA ASN A 585 37.08 29.29 -8.89
C ASN A 585 37.32 27.92 -9.53
N SER A 586 38.58 27.58 -9.52
CA SER A 586 39.22 26.47 -10.21
C SER A 586 38.87 25.06 -9.69
N ILE A 587 38.82 24.12 -10.63
CA ILE A 587 38.44 22.72 -10.47
C ILE A 587 39.57 21.90 -9.85
N SER A 588 39.29 21.18 -8.78
CA SER A 588 40.12 20.06 -8.31
C SER A 588 39.36 18.74 -8.55
N LEU A 589 40.06 17.81 -9.14
CA LEU A 589 39.59 16.43 -9.41
C LEU A 589 39.28 15.71 -8.08
N ALA A 590 38.03 15.50 -7.82
CA ALA A 590 37.58 14.69 -6.70
C ALA A 590 37.32 13.24 -7.16
N THR A 591 37.76 12.32 -6.36
CA THR A 591 37.57 10.87 -6.50
C THR A 591 36.09 10.51 -6.65
N GLU A 592 35.79 9.68 -7.66
CA GLU A 592 34.46 9.13 -7.91
C GLU A 592 33.91 8.38 -6.69
N VAL A 593 33.02 9.02 -5.95
CA VAL A 593 32.13 8.31 -5.04
C VAL A 593 30.96 7.86 -5.89
N LYS A 594 30.86 6.56 -6.16
CA LYS A 594 29.70 5.99 -6.86
C LYS A 594 28.45 6.31 -6.04
N PRO A 595 27.48 7.04 -6.55
CA PRO A 595 26.24 7.25 -5.82
C PRO A 595 25.55 5.91 -5.64
N GLN A 596 25.32 5.51 -4.40
CA GLN A 596 24.43 4.38 -4.13
C GLN A 596 23.03 4.81 -4.57
N VAL A 597 22.50 4.10 -5.57
CA VAL A 597 21.14 4.39 -6.05
C VAL A 597 20.16 3.81 -5.01
N PHE A 598 19.71 4.69 -4.13
CA PHE A 598 18.66 4.35 -3.18
C PHE A 598 17.32 4.41 -3.91
N ILE A 599 16.73 3.26 -4.16
CA ILE A 599 15.35 3.20 -4.68
C ILE A 599 14.42 3.42 -3.50
N CYS A 600 13.93 4.62 -3.39
CA CYS A 600 13.06 5.03 -2.31
C CYS A 600 11.60 4.89 -2.72
N LEU A 601 10.99 3.75 -2.46
CA LEU A 601 9.56 3.57 -2.62
C LEU A 601 8.83 4.37 -1.53
N LEU A 602 8.35 5.57 -1.86
CA LEU A 602 7.50 6.46 -1.05
C LEU A 602 8.10 7.01 0.27
N SER A 603 9.21 6.45 0.78
CA SER A 603 9.67 6.80 2.13
C SER A 603 11.05 7.47 2.19
N CYS A 604 11.67 7.78 1.06
CA CYS A 604 13.11 8.06 1.00
C CYS A 604 13.50 9.54 1.07
N HIS A 605 12.65 10.42 1.55
CA HIS A 605 12.95 11.84 1.36
C HIS A 605 13.43 12.57 2.63
N VAL A 606 13.77 11.86 3.70
CA VAL A 606 13.96 12.58 4.96
C VAL A 606 15.28 12.29 5.69
N PHE A 607 16.34 11.85 5.17
CA PHE A 607 17.63 11.88 5.88
C PHE A 607 18.82 11.64 4.93
N TYR A 608 19.41 12.75 4.47
CA TYR A 608 20.85 13.01 4.36
C TYR A 608 21.06 14.48 4.06
#